data_c60e48dcea1f01647e01eafc4108bc17
#
_entry.id   c60e48dcea1f01647e01eafc4108bc17
#
_cell.length_a   1.000
_cell.length_b   1.000
_cell.length_c   1.000
_cell.angle_alpha   90.00
_cell.angle_beta   90.00
_cell.angle_gamma   90.00
#
_symmetry.space_group_name_H-M   'P 1'
#
loop_
_entity.id
_entity.type
_entity.pdbx_description
1 polymer ?
#
loop_
_entity_poly.entity_id
_entity_poly.type
_entity_poly.pdbx_seq_one_letter_code
_entity_poly.pdbx_strand_id
1 'polypeptide(L)'
;MKKVLNLCLLGCLLMAAAPFAAAQETTTPGFYKDLFMSGGVNLSSRKTLPAAESLELSYEYYAGKDAEIQKRLYSGSDQDTNGVLLYPDGAPRFRMLYVNGGGATLHGKSLELSGRQGLRQFYRAGGSYCGSCAGSFLSGRNVDAREDRRLGYLHIFPYNTSNTGLKKERVGHVIPEKSPLTRYRDFGGDRYVADIYHNNGNWLSLKEGPHLADTEILATYDTPGKRPHEGAAIWAYKAKPQEGRIVNIGSHPEGITEGERLELTEACFLYALDGVGKPGIKGTLLAGETRVMDRQTSDEDPAHTRIGDRQYHHFRFEVPVNGTRTTVILEGEAGIDYSLFVRKEGPAFQGLSDYEDRSPGHSKTLRKSLPAGTWYVGVQCVSGIEAKKDESESHYVYSGDKRVLNGVAYTLRLDQKLRRPRRDITSVSSR
;
A
#
# COMPACT_ATOMS: atom_id res chain seq x y z
N MET A 1 -55.37 -60.15 1.79
CA MET A 1 -56.08 -59.08 2.53
C MET A 1 -55.05 -58.25 3.28
N LYS A 2 -55.17 -56.91 3.17
CA LYS A 2 -54.49 -55.81 3.83
C LYS A 2 -52.99 -55.61 3.54
N LYS A 3 -52.76 -54.67 2.61
CA LYS A 3 -51.49 -53.96 2.38
C LYS A 3 -51.18 -53.05 3.57
N VAL A 4 -49.95 -53.03 4.04
CA VAL A 4 -49.45 -52.01 4.92
C VAL A 4 -48.36 -51.24 4.12
N LEU A 5 -48.61 -49.98 3.96
CA LEU A 5 -47.81 -49.01 3.22
C LEU A 5 -46.80 -48.41 4.20
N ASN A 6 -45.51 -48.68 4.03
CA ASN A 6 -44.46 -48.01 4.79
C ASN A 6 -43.99 -46.76 4.03
N LEU A 7 -44.28 -45.62 4.59
CA LEU A 7 -43.87 -44.30 4.11
C LEU A 7 -42.51 -43.97 4.73
N CYS A 8 -41.45 -44.11 3.94
CA CYS A 8 -40.13 -43.58 4.33
C CYS A 8 -40.11 -42.09 4.09
N LEU A 9 -40.16 -41.28 5.16
CA LEU A 9 -39.80 -39.85 5.12
C LEU A 9 -38.31 -39.70 4.92
N LEU A 10 -37.89 -39.27 3.74
CA LEU A 10 -36.53 -38.82 3.45
C LEU A 10 -36.42 -37.38 3.94
N GLY A 11 -35.83 -37.19 5.13
CA GLY A 11 -35.46 -35.86 5.65
C GLY A 11 -34.31 -35.27 4.84
N CYS A 12 -34.58 -34.38 3.91
CA CYS A 12 -33.54 -33.51 3.32
C CYS A 12 -33.06 -32.53 4.37
N LEU A 13 -31.87 -32.80 4.93
CA LEU A 13 -31.10 -31.79 5.68
C LEU A 13 -30.59 -30.77 4.64
N LEU A 14 -31.30 -29.66 4.49
CA LEU A 14 -30.74 -28.45 3.87
C LEU A 14 -29.70 -27.88 4.80
N MET A 15 -28.45 -28.20 4.56
CA MET A 15 -27.34 -27.39 5.08
C MET A 15 -27.41 -26.02 4.39
N ALA A 16 -27.95 -25.03 5.08
CA ALA A 16 -27.81 -23.66 4.69
C ALA A 16 -26.31 -23.32 4.74
N ALA A 17 -25.68 -23.24 3.56
CA ALA A 17 -24.38 -22.62 3.43
C ALA A 17 -24.53 -21.18 3.92
N ALA A 18 -23.86 -20.86 5.03
CA ALA A 18 -23.73 -19.47 5.46
C ALA A 18 -23.14 -18.70 4.26
N PRO A 19 -23.69 -17.55 3.88
CA PRO A 19 -23.06 -16.73 2.86
C PRO A 19 -21.70 -16.35 3.41
N PHE A 20 -20.63 -16.72 2.70
CA PHE A 20 -19.33 -16.12 2.86
C PHE A 20 -19.58 -14.60 2.82
N ALA A 21 -19.32 -13.92 3.92
CA ALA A 21 -19.33 -12.47 3.94
C ALA A 21 -18.37 -12.06 2.83
N ALA A 22 -18.88 -11.39 1.80
CA ALA A 22 -18.09 -10.77 0.77
C ALA A 22 -16.99 -9.99 1.49
N ALA A 23 -15.74 -10.29 1.18
CA ALA A 23 -14.62 -9.54 1.70
C ALA A 23 -14.91 -8.08 1.33
N GLN A 24 -15.21 -7.29 2.33
CA GLN A 24 -15.42 -5.87 2.17
C GLN A 24 -14.14 -5.35 1.54
N GLU A 25 -14.23 -4.70 0.37
CA GLU A 25 -13.09 -4.00 -0.23
C GLU A 25 -12.40 -3.16 0.84
N THR A 26 -11.32 -3.67 1.40
CA THR A 26 -10.45 -2.93 2.30
C THR A 26 -9.47 -2.12 1.46
N THR A 27 -9.99 -1.33 0.50
CA THR A 27 -9.21 -0.29 -0.13
C THR A 27 -8.88 0.71 0.96
N THR A 28 -7.66 0.65 1.48
CA THR A 28 -7.16 1.69 2.36
C THR A 28 -7.20 2.99 1.55
N PRO A 29 -8.10 3.94 1.85
CA PRO A 29 -8.25 5.12 1.03
C PRO A 29 -6.95 5.93 1.04
N GLY A 30 -6.66 6.64 -0.04
CA GLY A 30 -5.50 7.52 -0.14
C GLY A 30 -4.42 7.06 -1.10
N PHE A 31 -4.65 6.00 -1.86
CA PHE A 31 -3.74 5.51 -2.90
C PHE A 31 -4.39 5.58 -4.28
N TYR A 32 -3.57 5.72 -5.32
CA TYR A 32 -4.02 5.69 -6.71
C TYR A 32 -4.53 4.29 -7.11
N LYS A 33 -3.73 3.25 -6.80
CA LYS A 33 -4.07 1.83 -6.96
C LYS A 33 -3.41 0.99 -5.86
N ASP A 34 -3.85 -0.26 -5.74
CA ASP A 34 -3.29 -1.18 -4.75
C ASP A 34 -1.86 -1.59 -5.08
N LEU A 35 -1.57 -1.88 -6.34
CA LEU A 35 -0.34 -2.54 -6.72
C LEU A 35 0.30 -1.90 -7.95
N PHE A 36 1.62 -1.70 -7.90
CA PHE A 36 2.47 -1.52 -9.07
C PHE A 36 3.34 -2.77 -9.27
N MET A 37 3.25 -3.39 -10.44
CA MET A 37 4.00 -4.59 -10.78
C MET A 37 5.18 -4.24 -11.69
N SER A 38 6.40 -4.40 -11.18
CA SER A 38 7.63 -4.19 -11.93
C SER A 38 8.11 -5.47 -12.61
N GLY A 39 8.00 -5.51 -13.93
CA GLY A 39 8.64 -6.53 -14.77
C GLY A 39 10.01 -6.11 -15.30
N GLY A 40 10.16 -4.96 -15.82
CA GLY A 40 11.37 -4.23 -16.20
C GLY A 40 12.58 -4.97 -16.75
N VAL A 41 13.70 -4.26 -16.80
CA VAL A 41 14.99 -4.76 -17.31
C VAL A 41 15.48 -5.96 -16.50
N ASN A 42 15.85 -7.05 -17.18
CA ASN A 42 16.32 -8.30 -16.56
C ASN A 42 15.36 -8.97 -15.55
N LEU A 43 14.10 -8.55 -15.49
CA LEU A 43 13.05 -9.21 -14.73
C LEU A 43 12.13 -10.00 -15.65
N SER A 44 11.38 -10.94 -15.09
CA SER A 44 10.36 -11.70 -15.81
C SER A 44 9.27 -10.77 -16.34
N SER A 45 8.86 -11.00 -17.59
CA SER A 45 7.86 -10.18 -18.28
C SER A 45 6.45 -10.80 -18.16
N ARG A 46 6.02 -11.17 -16.96
CA ARG A 46 4.63 -11.61 -16.75
C ARG A 46 3.71 -10.41 -16.85
N LYS A 47 2.65 -10.53 -17.66
CA LYS A 47 1.64 -9.45 -17.83
C LYS A 47 0.50 -9.55 -16.82
N THR A 48 0.28 -10.72 -16.27
CA THR A 48 -0.77 -11.02 -15.30
C THR A 48 -0.17 -11.55 -14.00
N LEU A 49 -0.87 -11.32 -12.93
CA LEU A 49 -0.50 -11.76 -11.60
C LEU A 49 -1.74 -12.39 -10.96
N PRO A 50 -1.91 -13.73 -11.07
CA PRO A 50 -3.13 -14.42 -10.66
C PRO A 50 -3.63 -14.05 -9.26
N ALA A 51 -2.71 -13.87 -8.30
CA ALA A 51 -3.07 -13.47 -6.95
C ALA A 51 -3.67 -12.05 -6.88
N ALA A 52 -3.20 -11.12 -7.73
CA ALA A 52 -3.78 -9.78 -7.78
C ALA A 52 -5.18 -9.81 -8.44
N GLU A 53 -5.35 -10.65 -9.46
CA GLU A 53 -6.64 -10.84 -10.14
C GLU A 53 -7.65 -11.53 -9.22
N SER A 54 -7.25 -12.59 -8.53
CA SER A 54 -8.09 -13.33 -7.58
C SER A 54 -8.52 -12.46 -6.38
N LEU A 55 -7.67 -11.54 -5.94
CA LEU A 55 -7.96 -10.60 -4.86
C LEU A 55 -8.64 -9.31 -5.35
N GLU A 56 -8.96 -9.22 -6.65
CA GLU A 56 -9.56 -8.04 -7.28
C GLU A 56 -8.78 -6.74 -7.03
N LEU A 57 -7.44 -6.84 -6.90
CA LEU A 57 -6.59 -5.68 -6.68
C LEU A 57 -6.48 -4.81 -7.93
N SER A 58 -6.62 -3.52 -7.76
CA SER A 58 -6.30 -2.56 -8.82
C SER A 58 -4.80 -2.48 -9.02
N TYR A 59 -4.30 -2.64 -10.28
CA TYR A 59 -2.86 -2.61 -10.50
C TYR A 59 -2.43 -1.99 -11.83
N GLU A 60 -1.18 -1.54 -11.85
CA GLU A 60 -0.42 -1.15 -13.03
C GLU A 60 0.72 -2.14 -13.24
N TYR A 61 1.08 -2.39 -14.48
CA TYR A 61 2.19 -3.27 -14.82
C TYR A 61 3.15 -2.61 -15.81
N TYR A 62 4.44 -2.67 -15.53
CA TYR A 62 5.49 -2.24 -16.44
C TYR A 62 6.48 -3.38 -16.75
N ALA A 63 6.66 -3.68 -18.04
CA ALA A 63 7.53 -4.74 -18.52
C ALA A 63 8.60 -4.25 -19.52
N GLY A 64 8.73 -2.95 -19.71
CA GLY A 64 9.69 -2.38 -20.66
C GLY A 64 11.12 -2.78 -20.32
N LYS A 65 11.93 -3.07 -21.35
CA LYS A 65 13.33 -3.49 -21.20
C LYS A 65 14.33 -2.37 -21.48
N ASP A 66 13.85 -1.18 -21.81
CA ASP A 66 14.68 -0.01 -21.97
C ASP A 66 15.09 0.55 -20.61
N ALA A 67 16.38 0.60 -20.32
CA ALA A 67 16.92 1.02 -19.04
C ALA A 67 16.69 2.50 -18.76
N GLU A 68 16.76 3.36 -19.77
CA GLU A 68 16.54 4.80 -19.62
C GLU A 68 15.09 5.11 -19.31
N ILE A 69 14.15 4.46 -20.00
CA ILE A 69 12.73 4.60 -19.74
C ILE A 69 12.39 4.10 -18.33
N GLN A 70 12.92 2.94 -17.96
CA GLN A 70 12.69 2.38 -16.64
C GLN A 70 13.25 3.24 -15.51
N LYS A 71 14.45 3.79 -15.68
CA LYS A 71 15.01 4.74 -14.71
C LYS A 71 14.09 5.94 -14.50
N ARG A 72 13.65 6.58 -15.59
CA ARG A 72 12.74 7.74 -15.55
C ARG A 72 11.38 7.42 -14.94
N LEU A 73 10.87 6.20 -15.16
CA LEU A 73 9.63 5.75 -14.55
C LEU A 73 9.65 5.89 -13.02
N TYR A 74 10.77 5.62 -12.39
CA TYR A 74 10.91 5.68 -10.93
C TYR A 74 11.52 6.98 -10.39
N SER A 75 12.30 7.69 -11.20
CA SER A 75 12.98 8.93 -10.77
C SER A 75 12.32 10.20 -11.26
N GLY A 76 11.34 10.08 -12.14
CA GLY A 76 10.65 11.21 -12.73
C GLY A 76 11.14 11.60 -14.12
N SER A 77 10.33 12.38 -14.80
CA SER A 77 10.54 12.92 -16.14
C SER A 77 9.98 14.34 -16.22
N ASP A 78 10.10 14.97 -17.38
CA ASP A 78 9.52 16.30 -17.64
C ASP A 78 7.98 16.31 -17.53
N GLN A 79 7.33 15.16 -17.71
CA GLN A 79 5.87 15.02 -17.57
C GLN A 79 5.44 14.65 -16.15
N ASP A 80 6.25 13.85 -15.47
CA ASP A 80 6.01 13.34 -14.11
C ASP A 80 7.28 13.53 -13.28
N THR A 81 7.34 14.60 -12.51
CA THR A 81 8.56 15.02 -11.82
C THR A 81 8.97 14.08 -10.69
N ASN A 82 8.03 13.31 -10.12
CA ASN A 82 8.29 12.41 -8.99
C ASN A 82 8.33 10.93 -9.36
N GLY A 83 8.06 10.61 -10.63
CA GLY A 83 7.93 9.24 -11.10
C GLY A 83 6.62 8.57 -10.69
N VAL A 84 6.37 7.39 -11.25
CA VAL A 84 5.08 6.70 -11.16
C VAL A 84 4.67 6.31 -9.74
N LEU A 85 5.63 6.09 -8.84
CA LEU A 85 5.37 5.55 -7.50
C LEU A 85 5.01 6.61 -6.45
N LEU A 86 5.30 7.89 -6.71
CA LEU A 86 5.20 8.94 -5.70
C LEU A 86 4.26 10.05 -6.11
N TYR A 87 3.50 10.54 -5.16
CA TYR A 87 2.76 11.79 -5.25
C TYR A 87 3.70 13.01 -5.20
N PRO A 88 3.23 14.20 -5.56
CA PRO A 88 4.04 15.43 -5.54
C PRO A 88 4.71 15.74 -4.20
N ASP A 89 4.15 15.26 -3.09
CA ASP A 89 4.68 15.42 -1.74
C ASP A 89 5.58 14.27 -1.28
N GLY A 90 5.88 13.32 -2.17
CA GLY A 90 6.66 12.13 -1.87
C GLY A 90 5.90 11.00 -1.18
N ALA A 91 4.60 11.15 -0.93
CA ALA A 91 3.77 10.05 -0.44
C ALA A 91 3.60 8.95 -1.51
N PRO A 92 3.39 7.68 -1.12
CA PRO A 92 3.26 6.59 -2.07
C PRO A 92 1.93 6.65 -2.83
N ARG A 93 1.97 6.51 -4.16
CA ARG A 93 0.76 6.41 -5.01
C ARG A 93 0.13 5.03 -5.00
N PHE A 94 0.90 3.99 -4.72
CA PHE A 94 0.45 2.60 -4.64
C PHE A 94 0.60 2.09 -3.21
N ARG A 95 -0.27 1.16 -2.81
CA ARG A 95 -0.13 0.50 -1.51
C ARG A 95 1.09 -0.42 -1.49
N MET A 96 1.35 -1.11 -2.61
CA MET A 96 2.43 -2.08 -2.72
C MET A 96 3.14 -2.02 -4.07
N LEU A 97 4.46 -2.15 -4.06
CA LEU A 97 5.29 -2.48 -5.21
C LEU A 97 5.57 -3.97 -5.22
N TYR A 98 5.26 -4.66 -6.31
CA TYR A 98 5.67 -6.04 -6.53
C TYR A 98 6.80 -6.13 -7.55
N VAL A 99 7.87 -6.86 -7.23
CA VAL A 99 9.04 -7.07 -8.10
C VAL A 99 9.22 -8.55 -8.41
N ASN A 100 9.15 -8.89 -9.69
CA ASN A 100 9.28 -10.25 -10.21
C ASN A 100 10.67 -10.86 -10.03
N GLY A 101 10.76 -12.16 -10.29
CA GLY A 101 12.00 -12.89 -10.45
C GLY A 101 12.84 -12.47 -11.68
N GLY A 102 14.11 -12.88 -11.73
CA GLY A 102 15.04 -12.58 -12.83
C GLY A 102 16.45 -12.30 -12.35
N GLY A 103 17.09 -11.23 -12.85
CA GLY A 103 18.46 -10.84 -12.55
C GLY A 103 18.54 -9.61 -11.64
N ALA A 104 18.44 -9.76 -10.32
CA ALA A 104 18.39 -8.66 -9.35
C ALA A 104 19.49 -7.60 -9.52
N THR A 105 20.75 -8.03 -9.67
CA THR A 105 21.89 -7.10 -9.78
C THR A 105 21.83 -6.28 -11.06
N LEU A 106 21.46 -6.91 -12.18
CA LEU A 106 21.40 -6.23 -13.49
C LEU A 106 20.22 -5.27 -13.52
N HIS A 107 19.07 -5.70 -13.00
CA HIS A 107 17.90 -4.82 -12.85
C HIS A 107 18.22 -3.60 -11.98
N GLY A 108 18.75 -3.82 -10.78
CA GLY A 108 19.07 -2.72 -9.88
C GLY A 108 20.16 -1.77 -10.41
N LYS A 109 21.10 -2.26 -11.23
CA LYS A 109 22.06 -1.39 -11.91
C LYS A 109 21.43 -0.54 -13.00
N SER A 110 20.46 -1.09 -13.77
CA SER A 110 19.75 -0.35 -14.82
C SER A 110 18.89 0.80 -14.28
N LEU A 111 18.47 0.72 -13.02
CA LEU A 111 17.76 1.81 -12.34
C LEU A 111 18.68 3.00 -12.01
N GLU A 112 19.99 2.83 -12.05
CA GLU A 112 20.96 3.79 -11.54
C GLU A 112 20.69 4.22 -10.08
N LEU A 113 21.33 5.29 -9.62
CA LEU A 113 21.10 5.77 -8.27
C LEU A 113 19.71 6.43 -8.14
N SER A 114 19.31 7.22 -9.11
CA SER A 114 18.05 7.99 -9.09
C SER A 114 16.82 7.08 -9.03
N GLY A 115 16.71 6.08 -9.89
CA GLY A 115 15.59 5.12 -9.85
C GLY A 115 15.55 4.31 -8.56
N ARG A 116 16.73 3.89 -8.03
CA ARG A 116 16.79 3.22 -6.72
C ARG A 116 16.41 4.14 -5.56
N GLN A 117 16.68 5.44 -5.66
CA GLN A 117 16.23 6.42 -4.66
C GLN A 117 14.71 6.58 -4.68
N GLY A 118 14.07 6.64 -5.85
CA GLY A 118 12.61 6.66 -5.98
C GLY A 118 11.96 5.44 -5.31
N LEU A 119 12.50 4.24 -5.55
CA LEU A 119 12.02 3.01 -4.89
C LEU A 119 12.22 3.01 -3.37
N ARG A 120 13.36 3.50 -2.88
CA ARG A 120 13.61 3.65 -1.44
C ARG A 120 12.67 4.66 -0.80
N GLN A 121 12.42 5.77 -1.49
CA GLN A 121 11.50 6.80 -1.02
C GLN A 121 10.09 6.25 -0.92
N PHE A 122 9.63 5.51 -1.94
CA PHE A 122 8.33 4.82 -1.91
C PHE A 122 8.15 3.97 -0.64
N TYR A 123 9.13 3.12 -0.33
CA TYR A 123 9.11 2.29 0.88
C TYR A 123 9.10 3.13 2.16
N ARG A 124 10.01 4.11 2.28
CA ARG A 124 10.13 4.97 3.46
C ARG A 124 8.91 5.84 3.71
N ALA A 125 8.23 6.22 2.64
CA ALA A 125 7.01 7.01 2.70
C ALA A 125 5.76 6.19 3.04
N GLY A 126 5.89 4.86 3.16
CA GLY A 126 4.80 3.99 3.62
C GLY A 126 4.30 2.97 2.61
N GLY A 127 4.78 2.97 1.37
CA GLY A 127 4.47 1.95 0.38
C GLY A 127 5.10 0.60 0.75
N SER A 128 4.33 -0.48 0.71
CA SER A 128 4.84 -1.82 0.98
C SER A 128 5.60 -2.40 -0.21
N TYR A 129 6.44 -3.37 0.04
CA TYR A 129 7.25 -4.05 -0.98
C TYR A 129 7.02 -5.56 -0.89
N CYS A 130 6.74 -6.19 -2.02
CA CYS A 130 6.74 -7.64 -2.13
C CYS A 130 7.65 -8.04 -3.31
N GLY A 131 8.52 -9.02 -3.11
CA GLY A 131 9.43 -9.46 -4.17
C GLY A 131 9.64 -10.95 -4.17
N SER A 132 9.55 -11.58 -5.37
CA SER A 132 9.89 -12.99 -5.55
C SER A 132 11.29 -13.16 -6.17
N CYS A 133 12.03 -14.17 -5.76
CA CYS A 133 13.34 -14.52 -6.26
C CYS A 133 14.27 -13.28 -6.42
N ALA A 134 14.45 -12.74 -7.64
CA ALA A 134 15.25 -11.53 -7.89
C ALA A 134 14.71 -10.33 -7.11
N GLY A 135 13.40 -10.17 -7.00
CA GLY A 135 12.78 -9.11 -6.21
C GLY A 135 13.15 -9.22 -4.73
N SER A 136 13.18 -10.43 -4.17
CA SER A 136 13.58 -10.63 -2.78
C SER A 136 15.08 -10.32 -2.54
N PHE A 137 15.95 -10.60 -3.50
CA PHE A 137 17.35 -10.18 -3.43
C PHE A 137 17.51 -8.67 -3.52
N LEU A 138 16.78 -8.04 -4.44
CA LEU A 138 16.88 -6.61 -4.72
C LEU A 138 16.58 -5.75 -3.49
N SER A 139 15.66 -6.17 -2.63
CA SER A 139 15.32 -5.49 -1.39
C SER A 139 16.48 -5.41 -0.40
N GLY A 140 17.36 -6.42 -0.40
CA GLY A 140 18.38 -6.68 0.60
C GLY A 140 19.62 -5.79 0.53
N ARG A 141 20.56 -6.07 1.42
CA ARG A 141 21.86 -5.40 1.48
C ARG A 141 22.89 -6.03 0.55
N ASN A 142 23.07 -7.35 0.64
CA ASN A 142 24.00 -8.14 -0.18
C ASN A 142 23.60 -9.63 -0.13
N VAL A 143 24.36 -10.46 -0.84
CA VAL A 143 24.22 -11.92 -0.88
C VAL A 143 25.38 -12.56 -0.15
N ASP A 144 25.07 -13.59 0.66
CA ASP A 144 25.99 -14.31 1.53
C ASP A 144 26.67 -13.41 2.60
N ALA A 145 27.70 -13.90 3.28
CA ALA A 145 28.34 -13.20 4.39
C ALA A 145 29.29 -12.07 3.98
N ARG A 146 28.92 -11.28 2.97
CA ARG A 146 29.74 -10.15 2.52
C ARG A 146 29.49 -8.92 3.38
N GLU A 147 30.53 -8.21 3.75
CA GLU A 147 30.43 -7.01 4.58
C GLU A 147 30.01 -5.78 3.77
N ASP A 148 30.43 -5.68 2.50
CA ASP A 148 30.12 -4.59 1.62
C ASP A 148 28.63 -4.57 1.19
N ARG A 149 28.15 -3.40 0.78
CA ARG A 149 26.82 -3.26 0.20
C ARG A 149 26.86 -3.49 -1.30
N ARG A 150 25.94 -4.26 -1.83
CA ARG A 150 25.79 -4.40 -3.26
C ARG A 150 25.14 -3.16 -3.87
N LEU A 151 25.89 -2.38 -4.64
CA LEU A 151 25.45 -1.06 -5.13
C LEU A 151 24.18 -1.09 -5.99
N GLY A 152 23.87 -2.20 -6.65
CA GLY A 152 22.65 -2.38 -7.42
C GLY A 152 21.41 -2.73 -6.58
N TYR A 153 21.52 -2.94 -5.26
CA TYR A 153 20.39 -3.30 -4.40
C TYR A 153 19.74 -2.08 -3.76
N LEU A 154 18.50 -2.25 -3.27
CA LEU A 154 17.72 -1.17 -2.68
C LEU A 154 18.12 -0.88 -1.22
N HIS A 155 18.64 -1.85 -0.50
CA HIS A 155 19.01 -1.72 0.91
C HIS A 155 17.85 -1.28 1.82
N ILE A 156 16.62 -1.63 1.47
CA ILE A 156 15.44 -1.39 2.32
C ILE A 156 15.28 -2.49 3.37
N PHE A 157 15.66 -3.73 3.04
CA PHE A 157 15.93 -4.79 4.00
C PHE A 157 17.40 -4.72 4.41
N PRO A 158 17.73 -4.44 5.69
CA PRO A 158 19.08 -4.03 6.08
C PRO A 158 20.09 -5.17 6.19
N TYR A 159 19.63 -6.42 6.01
CA TYR A 159 20.44 -7.61 6.21
C TYR A 159 20.83 -8.28 4.90
N ASN A 160 21.87 -9.10 4.97
CA ASN A 160 22.27 -9.97 3.86
C ASN A 160 21.32 -11.19 3.79
N THR A 161 21.15 -11.68 2.60
CA THR A 161 20.42 -12.91 2.30
C THR A 161 21.37 -13.90 1.65
N SER A 162 20.94 -15.12 1.38
CA SER A 162 21.77 -16.12 0.73
C SER A 162 21.11 -16.72 -0.49
N ASN A 163 21.91 -17.10 -1.50
CA ASN A 163 21.43 -17.89 -2.62
C ASN A 163 21.29 -19.36 -2.19
N THR A 164 20.19 -20.00 -2.56
CA THR A 164 19.96 -21.41 -2.26
C THR A 164 20.89 -22.36 -3.01
N GLY A 165 21.31 -21.96 -4.22
CA GLY A 165 22.05 -22.83 -5.16
C GLY A 165 21.19 -23.85 -5.88
N LEU A 166 19.90 -23.98 -5.55
CA LEU A 166 18.96 -24.90 -6.17
C LEU A 166 18.54 -24.39 -7.55
N LYS A 167 18.68 -25.21 -8.60
CA LYS A 167 18.42 -24.82 -9.99
C LYS A 167 17.29 -25.62 -10.60
N LYS A 168 16.22 -24.94 -11.05
CA LYS A 168 15.06 -25.54 -11.74
C LYS A 168 14.44 -26.69 -10.95
N GLU A 169 14.30 -26.51 -9.64
CA GLU A 169 13.74 -27.51 -8.73
C GLU A 169 12.30 -27.19 -8.35
N ARG A 170 11.66 -28.14 -7.68
CA ARG A 170 10.41 -28.00 -6.95
C ARG A 170 10.72 -28.14 -5.47
N VAL A 171 10.19 -27.22 -4.68
CA VAL A 171 10.44 -27.16 -3.24
C VAL A 171 9.12 -27.09 -2.47
N GLY A 172 9.12 -27.60 -1.25
CA GLY A 172 8.02 -27.39 -0.29
C GLY A 172 8.28 -26.16 0.58
N HIS A 173 7.19 -25.54 1.03
CA HIS A 173 7.21 -24.54 2.07
C HIS A 173 6.37 -24.98 3.26
N VAL A 174 6.92 -24.92 4.46
CA VAL A 174 6.21 -25.13 5.72
C VAL A 174 5.83 -23.78 6.30
N ILE A 175 4.55 -23.57 6.57
CA ILE A 175 4.03 -22.36 7.21
C ILE A 175 4.03 -22.56 8.73
N PRO A 176 4.83 -21.82 9.51
CA PRO A 176 4.81 -21.93 10.97
C PRO A 176 3.41 -21.66 11.54
N GLU A 177 3.04 -22.35 12.61
CA GLU A 177 1.72 -22.18 13.26
C GLU A 177 1.42 -20.71 13.62
N LYS A 178 2.44 -19.98 14.06
CA LYS A 178 2.34 -18.57 14.45
C LYS A 178 2.55 -17.60 13.28
N SER A 179 2.68 -18.11 12.04
CA SER A 179 2.84 -17.25 10.88
C SER A 179 1.60 -16.37 10.67
N PRO A 180 1.75 -15.05 10.50
CA PRO A 180 0.60 -14.18 10.22
C PRO A 180 -0.10 -14.51 8.88
N LEU A 181 0.49 -15.31 8.00
CA LEU A 181 -0.15 -15.76 6.75
C LEU A 181 -1.41 -16.60 7.02
N THR A 182 -1.45 -17.35 8.14
CA THR A 182 -2.61 -18.18 8.51
C THR A 182 -3.87 -17.37 8.83
N ARG A 183 -3.75 -16.05 8.98
CA ARG A 183 -4.92 -15.15 9.13
C ARG A 183 -5.67 -14.92 7.81
N TYR A 184 -5.03 -15.17 6.69
CA TYR A 184 -5.57 -14.92 5.35
C TYR A 184 -5.98 -16.18 4.61
N ARG A 185 -5.24 -17.28 4.80
CA ARG A 185 -5.46 -18.58 4.13
C ARG A 185 -5.11 -19.72 5.08
N ASP A 186 -5.74 -20.87 4.93
CA ASP A 186 -5.54 -22.04 5.78
C ASP A 186 -4.54 -23.07 5.21
N PHE A 187 -4.19 -22.95 3.93
CA PHE A 187 -3.21 -23.81 3.25
C PHE A 187 -3.54 -25.30 3.40
N GLY A 188 -4.79 -25.70 3.09
CA GLY A 188 -5.25 -27.09 3.20
C GLY A 188 -5.36 -27.62 4.64
N GLY A 189 -5.12 -26.79 5.64
CA GLY A 189 -5.17 -27.13 7.06
C GLY A 189 -3.89 -27.75 7.62
N ASP A 190 -3.00 -28.29 6.78
CA ASP A 190 -1.71 -28.86 7.20
C ASP A 190 -0.55 -27.84 7.19
N ARG A 191 -0.79 -26.65 6.66
CA ARG A 191 0.20 -25.56 6.55
C ARG A 191 1.44 -25.96 5.75
N TYR A 192 1.27 -26.81 4.75
CA TYR A 192 2.32 -27.24 3.86
C TYR A 192 1.96 -26.93 2.40
N VAL A 193 2.79 -26.14 1.71
CA VAL A 193 2.58 -25.82 0.30
C VAL A 193 3.65 -26.53 -0.54
N ALA A 194 3.23 -27.52 -1.29
CA ALA A 194 4.10 -28.36 -2.11
C ALA A 194 4.39 -27.76 -3.49
N ASP A 195 5.37 -28.32 -4.17
CA ASP A 195 5.61 -28.20 -5.62
C ASP A 195 5.78 -26.74 -6.12
N ILE A 196 6.44 -25.90 -5.32
CA ILE A 196 6.73 -24.50 -5.71
C ILE A 196 7.97 -24.47 -6.59
N TYR A 197 7.86 -23.84 -7.78
CA TYR A 197 9.02 -23.66 -8.67
C TYR A 197 10.10 -22.79 -8.02
N HIS A 198 11.34 -23.24 -8.15
CA HIS A 198 12.51 -22.60 -7.57
C HIS A 198 13.70 -22.62 -8.52
N ASN A 199 14.41 -21.50 -8.65
CA ASN A 199 15.61 -21.42 -9.48
C ASN A 199 16.60 -20.37 -8.96
N ASN A 200 17.63 -20.82 -8.23
CA ASN A 200 18.63 -19.94 -7.60
C ASN A 200 18.00 -18.83 -6.73
N GLY A 201 16.89 -19.11 -6.11
CA GLY A 201 16.18 -18.12 -5.31
C GLY A 201 16.86 -17.81 -3.98
N ASN A 202 16.24 -16.94 -3.27
CA ASN A 202 16.76 -16.36 -2.02
C ASN A 202 16.34 -17.18 -0.79
N TRP A 203 17.10 -17.08 0.27
CA TRP A 203 16.72 -17.56 1.59
C TRP A 203 17.40 -16.76 2.70
N LEU A 204 16.83 -16.79 3.90
CA LEU A 204 17.41 -16.18 5.07
C LEU A 204 17.77 -17.27 6.08
N SER A 205 19.00 -17.24 6.60
CA SER A 205 19.46 -18.17 7.62
C SER A 205 18.70 -17.96 8.93
N LEU A 206 18.30 -19.04 9.59
CA LEU A 206 17.70 -19.00 10.93
C LEU A 206 18.74 -19.24 12.04
N LYS A 207 20.03 -19.26 11.69
CA LYS A 207 21.12 -19.24 12.70
C LYS A 207 21.14 -17.88 13.36
N GLU A 208 21.71 -17.85 14.57
CA GLU A 208 21.87 -16.63 15.36
C GLU A 208 22.39 -15.44 14.54
N GLY A 209 21.78 -14.30 14.76
CA GLY A 209 22.16 -13.06 14.08
C GLY A 209 21.16 -11.93 14.34
N PRO A 210 21.57 -10.65 14.13
CA PRO A 210 20.74 -9.49 14.43
C PRO A 210 19.46 -9.44 13.57
N HIS A 211 19.45 -10.10 12.40
CA HIS A 211 18.30 -10.14 11.51
C HIS A 211 17.08 -10.88 12.11
N LEU A 212 17.28 -11.80 13.06
CA LEU A 212 16.17 -12.55 13.66
C LEU A 212 15.31 -11.71 14.60
N ALA A 213 15.87 -10.65 15.21
CA ALA A 213 15.12 -9.79 16.12
C ALA A 213 14.06 -8.95 15.41
N ASP A 214 14.34 -8.55 14.16
CA ASP A 214 13.53 -7.59 13.40
C ASP A 214 12.74 -8.24 12.25
N THR A 215 12.91 -9.57 12.05
CA THR A 215 12.38 -10.27 10.90
C THR A 215 11.35 -11.31 11.33
N GLU A 216 10.18 -11.25 10.71
CA GLU A 216 9.13 -12.26 10.88
C GLU A 216 9.31 -13.37 9.86
N ILE A 217 9.41 -14.63 10.32
CA ILE A 217 9.51 -15.81 9.45
C ILE A 217 8.10 -16.27 9.10
N LEU A 218 7.78 -16.20 7.81
CA LEU A 218 6.45 -16.49 7.29
C LEU A 218 6.34 -17.93 6.77
N ALA A 219 7.41 -18.47 6.18
CA ALA A 219 7.53 -19.85 5.75
C ALA A 219 8.99 -20.31 5.76
N THR A 220 9.22 -21.61 5.91
CA THR A 220 10.55 -22.24 5.80
C THR A 220 10.60 -23.20 4.63
N TYR A 221 11.81 -23.46 4.10
CA TYR A 221 12.03 -24.45 3.05
C TYR A 221 11.94 -25.88 3.60
N ASP A 222 11.18 -26.72 2.91
CA ASP A 222 11.28 -28.17 3.03
C ASP A 222 12.07 -28.74 1.84
N THR A 223 13.37 -28.94 2.06
CA THR A 223 14.33 -29.45 1.06
C THR A 223 15.32 -30.42 1.73
N PRO A 224 14.86 -31.59 2.22
CA PRO A 224 15.69 -32.53 2.98
C PRO A 224 17.02 -32.83 2.32
N GLY A 225 18.10 -32.81 3.11
CA GLY A 225 19.46 -33.07 2.62
C GLY A 225 20.08 -31.99 1.75
N LYS A 226 19.39 -30.86 1.51
CA LYS A 226 19.90 -29.73 0.76
C LYS A 226 19.90 -28.46 1.61
N ARG A 227 20.91 -27.61 1.42
CA ARG A 227 20.81 -26.21 1.83
C ARG A 227 19.79 -25.54 0.88
N PRO A 228 18.71 -24.93 1.31
CA PRO A 228 18.43 -24.23 2.59
C PRO A 228 17.36 -24.92 3.47
N HIS A 229 17.36 -26.25 3.60
CA HIS A 229 16.37 -26.93 4.45
C HIS A 229 16.19 -26.23 5.80
N GLU A 230 14.94 -26.05 6.24
CA GLU A 230 14.54 -25.31 7.44
C GLU A 230 14.95 -23.81 7.49
N GLY A 231 15.60 -23.29 6.47
CA GLY A 231 15.85 -21.85 6.36
C GLY A 231 14.60 -21.09 5.92
N ALA A 232 14.54 -19.78 6.18
CA ALA A 232 13.39 -18.97 5.80
C ALA A 232 13.24 -18.90 4.27
N ALA A 233 12.10 -19.38 3.80
CA ALA A 233 11.67 -19.31 2.39
C ALA A 233 10.89 -18.03 2.10
N ILE A 234 10.13 -17.57 3.09
CA ILE A 234 9.38 -16.30 3.05
C ILE A 234 9.58 -15.61 4.40
N TRP A 235 9.88 -14.32 4.34
CA TRP A 235 10.06 -13.50 5.54
C TRP A 235 9.58 -12.08 5.32
N ALA A 236 9.20 -11.41 6.41
CA ALA A 236 8.79 -10.03 6.39
C ALA A 236 9.64 -9.15 7.30
N TYR A 237 9.68 -7.87 6.98
CA TYR A 237 10.38 -6.84 7.73
C TYR A 237 9.63 -5.52 7.67
N LYS A 238 9.59 -4.81 8.79
CA LYS A 238 9.06 -3.45 8.88
C LYS A 238 9.86 -2.65 9.90
N ALA A 239 10.68 -1.70 9.43
CA ALA A 239 11.58 -0.95 10.29
C ALA A 239 10.84 0.00 11.24
N LYS A 240 9.81 0.69 10.75
CA LYS A 240 9.07 1.73 11.48
C LYS A 240 7.58 1.70 11.15
N PRO A 241 6.72 2.16 12.07
CA PRO A 241 5.28 2.23 11.83
C PRO A 241 4.88 3.06 10.59
N GLN A 242 5.70 4.07 10.22
CA GLN A 242 5.48 4.95 9.08
C GLN A 242 5.91 4.35 7.75
N GLU A 243 6.89 3.43 7.77
CA GLU A 243 7.37 2.74 6.57
C GLU A 243 6.42 1.61 6.17
N GLY A 244 6.51 1.15 4.93
CA GLY A 244 5.78 -0.02 4.46
C GLY A 244 6.32 -1.33 5.04
N ARG A 245 5.65 -2.44 4.72
CA ARG A 245 6.16 -3.79 5.02
C ARG A 245 6.85 -4.36 3.81
N ILE A 246 7.99 -5.00 4.02
CA ILE A 246 8.66 -5.84 3.03
C ILE A 246 8.19 -7.28 3.23
N VAL A 247 7.82 -7.96 2.15
CA VAL A 247 7.61 -9.41 2.11
C VAL A 247 8.52 -9.97 1.02
N ASN A 248 9.45 -10.82 1.40
CA ASN A 248 10.40 -11.45 0.50
C ASN A 248 10.05 -12.93 0.32
N ILE A 249 9.88 -13.35 -0.94
CA ILE A 249 9.56 -14.72 -1.33
C ILE A 249 10.75 -15.30 -2.07
N GLY A 250 11.37 -16.34 -1.54
CA GLY A 250 12.58 -16.94 -2.13
C GLY A 250 12.34 -17.74 -3.40
N SER A 251 11.14 -18.28 -3.57
CA SER A 251 10.72 -19.13 -4.69
C SER A 251 9.79 -18.39 -5.67
N HIS A 252 9.12 -19.11 -6.57
CA HIS A 252 8.24 -18.58 -7.60
C HIS A 252 6.81 -19.15 -7.53
N PRO A 253 5.98 -18.79 -6.54
CA PRO A 253 4.57 -19.20 -6.50
C PRO A 253 3.68 -18.35 -7.40
N GLU A 254 4.13 -17.16 -7.83
CA GLU A 254 3.36 -16.06 -8.39
C GLU A 254 2.64 -16.33 -9.72
N GLY A 255 2.96 -17.44 -10.39
CA GLY A 255 2.39 -17.75 -11.70
C GLY A 255 1.30 -18.80 -11.69
N ILE A 256 0.82 -19.20 -10.52
CA ILE A 256 -0.17 -20.26 -10.32
C ILE A 256 -1.55 -19.65 -10.17
N THR A 257 -2.55 -20.27 -10.81
CA THR A 257 -3.91 -19.75 -10.92
C THR A 257 -4.89 -20.41 -9.94
N GLU A 258 -4.47 -21.44 -9.21
CA GLU A 258 -5.36 -22.19 -8.30
C GLU A 258 -4.57 -22.92 -7.20
N GLY A 259 -5.27 -23.32 -6.15
CA GLY A 259 -4.76 -24.12 -5.04
C GLY A 259 -3.81 -23.37 -4.10
N GLU A 260 -3.17 -24.09 -3.19
CA GLU A 260 -2.39 -23.54 -2.08
C GLU A 260 -1.22 -22.64 -2.50
N ARG A 261 -0.65 -22.83 -3.69
CA ARG A 261 0.39 -21.94 -4.23
C ARG A 261 -0.15 -20.57 -4.62
N LEU A 262 -1.40 -20.50 -5.12
CA LEU A 262 -2.11 -19.23 -5.31
C LEU A 262 -2.38 -18.60 -3.94
N GLU A 263 -2.97 -19.34 -3.01
CA GLU A 263 -3.27 -18.91 -1.64
C GLU A 263 -2.02 -18.36 -0.93
N LEU A 264 -0.86 -18.99 -1.14
CA LEU A 264 0.41 -18.51 -0.58
C LEU A 264 0.78 -17.11 -1.10
N THR A 265 0.61 -16.89 -2.40
CA THR A 265 0.90 -15.58 -3.00
C THR A 265 -0.11 -14.54 -2.53
N GLU A 266 -1.40 -14.90 -2.46
CA GLU A 266 -2.48 -14.04 -1.95
C GLU A 266 -2.22 -13.64 -0.49
N ALA A 267 -1.88 -14.59 0.38
CA ALA A 267 -1.57 -14.32 1.77
C ALA A 267 -0.36 -13.39 1.92
N CYS A 268 0.69 -13.57 1.12
CA CYS A 268 1.84 -12.67 1.08
C CYS A 268 1.45 -11.26 0.65
N PHE A 269 0.58 -11.12 -0.35
CA PHE A 269 0.10 -9.81 -0.82
C PHE A 269 -0.75 -9.12 0.24
N LEU A 270 -1.74 -9.81 0.79
CA LEU A 270 -2.58 -9.26 1.85
C LEU A 270 -1.73 -8.82 3.04
N TYR A 271 -0.76 -9.65 3.43
CA TYR A 271 0.14 -9.31 4.53
C TYR A 271 1.02 -8.08 4.22
N ALA A 272 1.50 -7.92 2.99
CA ALA A 272 2.23 -6.72 2.57
C ALA A 272 1.31 -5.50 2.56
N LEU A 273 0.10 -5.61 1.99
CA LEU A 273 -0.90 -4.54 1.92
C LEU A 273 -1.36 -4.05 3.29
N ASP A 274 -1.53 -4.94 4.27
CA ASP A 274 -1.83 -4.59 5.66
C ASP A 274 -0.64 -3.90 6.37
N GLY A 275 0.52 -3.96 5.76
CA GLY A 275 1.74 -3.37 6.26
C GLY A 275 2.03 -1.95 5.78
N VAL A 276 1.15 -1.31 5.02
CA VAL A 276 1.35 0.09 4.56
C VAL A 276 1.58 1.03 5.73
N GLY A 277 2.32 2.11 5.48
CA GLY A 277 2.60 3.12 6.49
C GLY A 277 1.35 3.93 6.86
N LYS A 278 1.39 4.54 8.03
CA LYS A 278 0.31 5.46 8.44
C LYS A 278 0.34 6.71 7.57
N PRO A 279 -0.85 7.28 7.22
CA PRO A 279 -0.93 8.52 6.47
C PRO A 279 -0.20 9.67 7.18
N GLY A 280 0.55 10.45 6.41
CA GLY A 280 1.23 11.64 6.91
C GLY A 280 0.22 12.75 7.28
N ILE A 281 0.54 13.54 8.31
CA ILE A 281 -0.22 14.73 8.70
C ILE A 281 0.58 15.96 8.28
N LYS A 282 -0.02 16.84 7.48
CA LYS A 282 0.60 18.08 6.94
C LYS A 282 0.76 19.19 8.00
N GLY A 283 0.41 18.91 9.24
CA GLY A 283 0.53 19.83 10.36
C GLY A 283 -0.80 20.16 11.03
N THR A 284 -0.73 21.15 11.92
CA THR A 284 -1.92 21.63 12.68
C THR A 284 -2.45 22.91 12.07
N LEU A 285 -3.76 22.98 11.84
CA LEU A 285 -4.44 24.20 11.44
C LEU A 285 -4.84 24.99 12.70
N LEU A 286 -4.58 26.29 12.69
CA LEU A 286 -4.99 27.20 13.76
C LEU A 286 -6.24 27.98 13.33
N ALA A 287 -7.10 28.30 14.30
CA ALA A 287 -8.30 29.09 14.03
C ALA A 287 -7.94 30.47 13.43
N GLY A 288 -8.55 30.83 12.32
CA GLY A 288 -8.27 32.04 11.54
C GLY A 288 -7.11 31.90 10.54
N GLU A 289 -6.37 30.77 10.57
CA GLU A 289 -5.30 30.50 9.63
C GLU A 289 -5.85 30.10 8.25
N THR A 290 -5.18 30.58 7.21
CA THR A 290 -5.30 30.07 5.83
C THR A 290 -4.00 29.40 5.44
N ARG A 291 -4.04 28.07 5.25
CA ARG A 291 -2.92 27.28 4.77
C ARG A 291 -2.91 27.26 3.26
N VAL A 292 -1.80 27.68 2.64
CA VAL A 292 -1.60 27.65 1.19
C VAL A 292 -0.77 26.42 0.84
N MET A 293 -1.28 25.63 -0.10
CA MET A 293 -0.71 24.35 -0.55
C MET A 293 -0.28 24.49 -2.02
N ASP A 294 0.85 25.14 -2.27
CA ASP A 294 1.30 25.55 -3.61
C ASP A 294 2.73 25.12 -3.98
N ARG A 295 3.44 24.46 -3.05
CA ARG A 295 4.81 23.98 -3.29
C ARG A 295 4.82 22.78 -4.23
N GLN A 296 5.87 22.68 -5.05
CA GLN A 296 5.97 21.64 -6.07
C GLN A 296 6.66 20.36 -5.58
N THR A 297 7.52 20.45 -4.59
CA THR A 297 8.29 19.31 -4.08
C THR A 297 8.24 19.22 -2.56
N SER A 298 8.38 17.99 -2.05
CA SER A 298 8.48 17.76 -0.60
C SER A 298 9.78 18.28 0.00
N ASP A 299 10.82 18.46 -0.81
CA ASP A 299 12.15 18.90 -0.35
C ASP A 299 12.14 20.37 0.06
N GLU A 300 11.31 21.19 -0.58
CA GLU A 300 11.18 22.61 -0.23
C GLU A 300 10.38 22.83 1.04
N ASP A 301 9.18 22.25 1.12
CA ASP A 301 8.28 22.35 2.28
C ASP A 301 7.15 21.31 2.20
N PRO A 302 7.34 20.11 2.75
CA PRO A 302 6.37 19.03 2.64
C PRO A 302 5.01 19.35 3.30
N ALA A 303 4.98 20.33 4.21
CA ALA A 303 3.75 20.78 4.85
C ALA A 303 2.88 21.66 3.96
N HIS A 304 3.41 22.16 2.83
CA HIS A 304 2.76 23.08 1.89
C HIS A 304 2.74 22.56 0.44
N THR A 305 3.04 21.31 0.20
CA THR A 305 3.06 20.72 -1.16
C THR A 305 1.68 20.61 -1.78
N ARG A 306 1.64 20.72 -3.10
CA ARG A 306 0.45 20.47 -3.95
C ARG A 306 -0.08 19.06 -3.75
N ILE A 307 -1.37 18.87 -4.05
CA ILE A 307 -2.04 17.58 -3.98
C ILE A 307 -2.13 16.93 -5.36
N GLY A 308 -1.81 15.65 -5.44
CA GLY A 308 -1.85 14.85 -6.68
C GLY A 308 -3.21 14.19 -6.93
N ASP A 309 -3.28 13.44 -8.04
CA ASP A 309 -4.46 12.70 -8.46
C ASP A 309 -4.94 11.69 -7.39
N ARG A 310 -6.20 11.77 -7.00
CA ARG A 310 -6.83 10.90 -5.98
C ARG A 310 -6.15 10.93 -4.61
N GLN A 311 -5.13 11.76 -4.42
CA GLN A 311 -4.36 11.89 -3.18
C GLN A 311 -5.21 12.50 -2.07
N TYR A 312 -4.85 12.17 -0.82
CA TYR A 312 -5.38 12.79 0.39
C TYR A 312 -4.28 13.56 1.12
N HIS A 313 -4.60 14.79 1.55
CA HIS A 313 -3.82 15.53 2.54
C HIS A 313 -4.58 15.59 3.85
N HIS A 314 -3.90 15.33 4.97
CA HIS A 314 -4.51 15.36 6.29
C HIS A 314 -3.91 16.46 7.15
N PHE A 315 -4.77 17.15 7.89
CA PHE A 315 -4.40 18.18 8.85
C PHE A 315 -5.08 17.89 10.18
N ARG A 316 -4.44 18.31 11.27
CA ARG A 316 -5.00 18.24 12.61
C ARG A 316 -5.46 19.61 13.06
N PHE A 317 -6.49 19.69 13.89
CA PHE A 317 -6.90 20.91 14.60
C PHE A 317 -7.53 20.57 15.93
N GLU A 318 -7.56 21.54 16.84
CA GLU A 318 -8.14 21.39 18.17
C GLU A 318 -9.46 22.14 18.27
N VAL A 319 -10.45 21.51 18.87
CA VAL A 319 -11.72 22.12 19.25
C VAL A 319 -11.69 22.37 20.76
N PRO A 320 -11.64 23.63 21.23
CA PRO A 320 -11.32 23.95 22.62
C PRO A 320 -12.46 23.59 23.61
N VAL A 321 -13.70 23.72 23.18
CA VAL A 321 -14.88 23.44 24.05
C VAL A 321 -16.01 22.83 23.22
N ASN A 322 -16.86 22.07 23.89
CA ASN A 322 -18.03 21.47 23.25
C ASN A 322 -18.96 22.52 22.62
N GLY A 323 -19.43 22.23 21.40
CA GLY A 323 -20.35 23.12 20.69
C GLY A 323 -19.67 24.29 20.00
N THR A 324 -18.31 24.30 19.89
CA THR A 324 -17.60 25.27 19.09
C THR A 324 -18.05 25.17 17.62
N ARG A 325 -18.57 26.27 17.06
CA ARG A 325 -18.94 26.35 15.66
C ARG A 325 -17.65 26.40 14.84
N THR A 326 -17.36 25.31 14.15
CA THR A 326 -16.19 25.15 13.30
C THR A 326 -16.60 25.22 11.84
N THR A 327 -15.88 25.99 11.04
CA THR A 327 -16.03 26.06 9.57
C THR A 327 -14.69 25.74 8.96
N VAL A 328 -14.66 24.75 8.08
CA VAL A 328 -13.51 24.42 7.24
C VAL A 328 -13.86 24.84 5.80
N ILE A 329 -13.02 25.65 5.20
CA ILE A 329 -13.20 26.19 3.85
C ILE A 329 -12.02 25.73 3.01
N LEU A 330 -12.30 25.14 1.87
CA LEU A 330 -11.32 24.72 0.86
C LEU A 330 -11.61 25.49 -0.44
N GLU A 331 -10.58 26.09 -1.01
CA GLU A 331 -10.60 26.70 -2.33
C GLU A 331 -9.45 26.12 -3.16
N GLY A 332 -9.78 25.43 -4.23
CA GLY A 332 -8.83 24.79 -5.14
C GLY A 332 -8.78 25.43 -6.51
N GLU A 333 -7.99 24.86 -7.40
CA GLU A 333 -7.89 25.30 -8.79
C GLU A 333 -9.18 25.01 -9.57
N ALA A 334 -9.60 25.99 -10.41
CA ALA A 334 -10.78 25.84 -11.25
C ALA A 334 -10.67 24.65 -12.21
N GLY A 335 -11.75 23.88 -12.33
CA GLY A 335 -11.81 22.67 -13.15
C GLY A 335 -11.24 21.41 -12.50
N ILE A 336 -10.78 21.49 -11.25
CA ILE A 336 -10.38 20.36 -10.44
C ILE A 336 -11.45 20.07 -9.40
N ASP A 337 -11.82 18.80 -9.25
CA ASP A 337 -12.77 18.37 -8.23
C ASP A 337 -12.04 17.97 -6.95
N TYR A 338 -12.57 18.46 -5.83
CA TYR A 338 -12.10 18.11 -4.49
C TYR A 338 -13.23 17.53 -3.64
N SER A 339 -12.86 16.80 -2.60
CA SER A 339 -13.76 16.44 -1.50
C SER A 339 -13.12 16.85 -0.16
N LEU A 340 -13.97 17.19 0.80
CA LEU A 340 -13.57 17.63 2.13
C LEU A 340 -14.18 16.69 3.18
N PHE A 341 -13.38 16.20 4.08
CA PHE A 341 -13.74 15.26 5.14
C PHE A 341 -13.30 15.79 6.50
N VAL A 342 -14.09 15.56 7.53
CA VAL A 342 -13.74 15.91 8.92
C VAL A 342 -14.04 14.71 9.82
N ARG A 343 -13.06 14.33 10.66
CA ARG A 343 -13.14 13.19 11.57
C ARG A 343 -12.54 13.51 12.93
N LYS A 344 -13.14 12.97 13.99
CA LYS A 344 -12.56 12.99 15.32
C LYS A 344 -11.55 11.84 15.49
N GLU A 345 -10.42 12.16 16.14
CA GLU A 345 -9.44 11.15 16.59
C GLU A 345 -8.77 10.33 15.50
N GLY A 346 -8.55 10.89 14.30
CA GLY A 346 -7.77 10.22 13.24
C GLY A 346 -7.95 10.81 11.86
N PRO A 347 -7.08 10.44 10.89
CA PRO A 347 -7.20 10.88 9.52
C PRO A 347 -8.58 10.61 8.93
N ALA A 348 -9.10 11.58 8.19
CA ALA A 348 -10.43 11.56 7.59
C ALA A 348 -10.36 11.14 6.12
N PHE A 349 -11.19 10.18 5.71
CA PHE A 349 -11.28 9.66 4.35
C PHE A 349 -12.74 9.47 3.96
N GLN A 350 -12.98 9.24 2.68
CA GLN A 350 -14.26 8.74 2.20
C GLN A 350 -14.59 7.41 2.90
N GLY A 351 -15.79 7.31 3.45
CA GLY A 351 -16.22 6.12 4.21
C GLY A 351 -15.62 6.04 5.63
N LEU A 352 -14.73 6.95 6.01
CA LEU A 352 -14.11 7.04 7.32
C LEU A 352 -14.06 8.51 7.77
N SER A 353 -15.22 9.14 7.92
CA SER A 353 -15.40 10.53 8.31
C SER A 353 -16.68 10.70 9.12
N ASP A 354 -16.70 11.70 10.03
CA ASP A 354 -17.92 12.10 10.75
C ASP A 354 -18.74 13.09 9.94
N TYR A 355 -18.07 13.88 9.10
CA TYR A 355 -18.71 14.86 8.20
C TYR A 355 -17.93 14.92 6.89
N GLU A 356 -18.67 15.13 5.79
CA GLU A 356 -18.07 15.24 4.46
C GLU A 356 -18.84 16.22 3.56
N ASP A 357 -18.10 16.79 2.57
CA ASP A 357 -18.64 17.50 1.42
C ASP A 357 -17.98 16.96 0.15
N ARG A 358 -18.75 16.20 -0.60
CA ARG A 358 -18.36 15.54 -1.86
C ARG A 358 -19.09 16.10 -3.07
N SER A 359 -19.72 17.27 -2.93
CA SER A 359 -20.33 17.95 -4.07
C SER A 359 -19.28 18.19 -5.18
N PRO A 360 -19.64 18.16 -6.46
CA PRO A 360 -18.69 18.50 -7.53
C PRO A 360 -18.10 19.92 -7.37
N GLY A 361 -16.88 20.12 -7.87
CA GLY A 361 -16.26 21.44 -7.97
C GLY A 361 -15.07 21.65 -7.03
N HIS A 362 -14.45 22.82 -7.19
CA HIS A 362 -13.18 23.17 -6.58
C HIS A 362 -13.30 23.83 -5.19
N SER A 363 -14.48 24.28 -4.79
CA SER A 363 -14.72 24.94 -3.51
C SER A 363 -15.57 24.08 -2.60
N LYS A 364 -15.19 23.97 -1.30
CA LYS A 364 -15.94 23.22 -0.29
C LYS A 364 -16.07 24.01 1.00
N THR A 365 -17.20 23.84 1.69
CA THR A 365 -17.41 24.44 3.01
C THR A 365 -18.15 23.50 3.93
N LEU A 366 -17.49 23.02 4.98
CA LEU A 366 -18.10 22.27 6.08
C LEU A 366 -18.25 23.17 7.30
N ARG A 367 -19.51 23.33 7.73
CA ARG A 367 -19.83 24.09 8.96
C ARG A 367 -20.58 23.23 9.94
N LYS A 368 -19.95 22.94 11.09
CA LYS A 368 -20.50 22.07 12.14
C LYS A 368 -20.23 22.63 13.52
N SER A 369 -21.09 22.28 14.48
CA SER A 369 -20.80 22.45 15.90
C SER A 369 -20.15 21.18 16.42
N LEU A 370 -18.88 21.26 16.80
CA LEU A 370 -18.08 20.10 17.16
C LEU A 370 -17.91 19.98 18.68
N PRO A 371 -17.85 18.75 19.22
CA PRO A 371 -17.39 18.52 20.59
C PRO A 371 -15.89 18.82 20.73
N ALA A 372 -15.47 19.12 21.96
CA ALA A 372 -14.06 19.36 22.29
C ALA A 372 -13.18 18.16 21.96
N GLY A 373 -11.92 18.42 21.66
CA GLY A 373 -10.88 17.42 21.36
C GLY A 373 -10.18 17.63 20.04
N THR A 374 -9.35 16.65 19.70
CA THR A 374 -8.55 16.64 18.47
C THR A 374 -9.37 16.15 17.28
N TRP A 375 -9.35 16.92 16.22
CA TRP A 375 -10.05 16.65 14.97
C TRP A 375 -9.08 16.66 13.79
N TYR A 376 -9.48 16.01 12.71
CA TYR A 376 -8.69 15.92 11.48
C TYR A 376 -9.52 16.36 10.28
N VAL A 377 -8.88 17.09 9.38
CA VAL A 377 -9.40 17.40 8.06
C VAL A 377 -8.70 16.50 7.06
N GLY A 378 -9.46 15.87 6.17
CA GLY A 378 -8.99 15.20 4.97
C GLY A 378 -9.41 16.02 3.75
N VAL A 379 -8.46 16.41 2.91
CA VAL A 379 -8.68 16.99 1.59
C VAL A 379 -8.33 15.95 0.56
N GLN A 380 -9.26 15.60 -0.32
CA GLN A 380 -9.01 14.72 -1.46
C GLN A 380 -9.05 15.51 -2.77
N CYS A 381 -8.06 15.35 -3.64
CA CYS A 381 -8.18 15.65 -5.06
C CYS A 381 -8.95 14.50 -5.72
N VAL A 382 -10.18 14.75 -6.17
CA VAL A 382 -11.03 13.72 -6.81
C VAL A 382 -10.66 13.54 -8.28
N SER A 383 -10.26 14.63 -8.93
CA SER A 383 -9.76 14.58 -10.31
C SER A 383 -8.56 13.64 -10.40
N GLY A 384 -8.55 12.81 -11.43
CA GLY A 384 -7.55 11.78 -11.59
C GLY A 384 -7.04 11.67 -13.02
N ILE A 385 -5.95 10.94 -13.16
CA ILE A 385 -5.39 10.49 -14.43
C ILE A 385 -5.44 8.97 -14.51
N GLU A 386 -5.42 8.47 -15.73
CA GLU A 386 -5.21 7.05 -16.00
C GLU A 386 -3.91 6.88 -16.76
N ALA A 387 -3.02 6.05 -16.21
CA ALA A 387 -1.81 5.65 -16.91
C ALA A 387 -2.17 4.48 -17.84
N LYS A 388 -1.88 4.62 -19.12
CA LYS A 388 -2.00 3.56 -20.11
C LYS A 388 -0.64 3.29 -20.70
N LYS A 389 -0.32 2.03 -20.92
CA LYS A 389 0.83 1.69 -21.74
C LYS A 389 0.58 2.14 -23.16
N ASP A 390 1.60 2.65 -23.81
CA ASP A 390 1.54 2.80 -25.24
C ASP A 390 1.59 1.41 -25.93
N GLU A 391 1.29 1.36 -27.23
CA GLU A 391 1.28 0.11 -27.99
C GLU A 391 2.65 -0.54 -28.07
N SER A 392 3.74 0.24 -27.96
CA SER A 392 5.12 -0.25 -27.94
C SER A 392 5.52 -0.82 -26.57
N GLU A 393 4.67 -0.68 -25.54
CA GLU A 393 4.95 -1.07 -24.15
C GLU A 393 6.23 -0.41 -23.57
N SER A 394 6.71 0.66 -24.20
CA SER A 394 7.99 1.29 -23.83
C SER A 394 7.83 2.43 -22.83
N HIS A 395 6.68 3.08 -22.79
CA HIS A 395 6.39 4.18 -21.85
C HIS A 395 4.92 4.25 -21.47
N TYR A 396 4.58 5.09 -20.48
CA TYR A 396 3.21 5.39 -20.11
C TYR A 396 2.71 6.62 -20.84
N VAL A 397 1.47 6.54 -21.32
CA VAL A 397 0.69 7.68 -21.80
C VAL A 397 -0.40 7.96 -20.77
N TYR A 398 -0.46 9.20 -20.32
CA TYR A 398 -1.44 9.62 -19.35
C TYR A 398 -2.66 10.24 -20.05
N SER A 399 -3.87 9.85 -19.60
CA SER A 399 -5.15 10.42 -20.00
C SER A 399 -5.85 11.04 -18.79
N GLY A 400 -6.68 12.07 -19.01
CA GLY A 400 -7.30 12.85 -17.94
C GLY A 400 -6.64 14.21 -17.76
N ASP A 401 -6.89 14.88 -16.65
CA ASP A 401 -6.29 16.19 -16.37
C ASP A 401 -4.85 16.04 -15.87
N LYS A 402 -3.89 16.20 -16.77
CA LYS A 402 -2.45 16.02 -16.47
C LYS A 402 -1.90 17.00 -15.43
N ARG A 403 -2.61 18.08 -15.08
CA ARG A 403 -2.19 19.00 -14.01
C ARG A 403 -2.05 18.27 -12.68
N VAL A 404 -2.96 17.32 -12.40
CA VAL A 404 -2.94 16.58 -11.13
C VAL A 404 -1.76 15.61 -11.01
N LEU A 405 -1.06 15.28 -12.11
CA LEU A 405 0.11 14.41 -12.07
C LEU A 405 1.25 15.03 -11.25
N ASN A 406 1.51 16.31 -11.45
CA ASN A 406 2.52 17.09 -10.73
C ASN A 406 1.92 17.90 -9.56
N GLY A 407 0.64 17.69 -9.29
CA GLY A 407 -0.10 18.32 -8.22
C GLY A 407 -0.69 19.68 -8.55
N VAL A 408 -1.83 19.93 -7.95
CA VAL A 408 -2.60 21.17 -8.06
C VAL A 408 -2.62 21.90 -6.72
N ALA A 409 -2.66 23.25 -6.80
CA ALA A 409 -2.66 24.09 -5.61
C ALA A 409 -4.06 24.20 -5.01
N TYR A 410 -4.13 24.42 -3.71
CA TYR A 410 -5.35 24.77 -3.00
C TYR A 410 -5.04 25.58 -1.73
N THR A 411 -6.06 26.19 -1.15
CA THR A 411 -6.00 26.77 0.18
C THR A 411 -6.99 26.10 1.12
N LEU A 412 -6.64 26.04 2.38
CA LEU A 412 -7.47 25.47 3.45
C LEU A 412 -7.53 26.44 4.60
N ARG A 413 -8.75 26.87 5.00
CA ARG A 413 -8.96 27.80 6.09
C ARG A 413 -9.83 27.16 7.18
N LEU A 414 -9.44 27.40 8.44
CA LEU A 414 -10.16 26.99 9.62
C LEU A 414 -10.69 28.21 10.37
N ASP A 415 -12.01 28.34 10.50
CA ASP A 415 -12.63 29.35 11.36
C ASP A 415 -13.35 28.68 12.53
N GLN A 416 -13.15 29.21 13.75
CA GLN A 416 -13.81 28.73 14.95
C GLN A 416 -14.47 29.88 15.71
N LYS A 417 -15.72 29.65 16.17
CA LYS A 417 -16.44 30.59 16.99
C LYS A 417 -17.00 29.87 18.23
N LEU A 418 -16.64 30.33 19.41
CA LEU A 418 -17.18 29.83 20.64
C LEU A 418 -18.68 30.17 20.71
N ARG A 419 -19.47 29.22 21.17
CA ARG A 419 -20.89 29.51 21.48
C ARG A 419 -20.91 30.41 22.69
N ARG A 420 -21.42 31.65 22.56
CA ARG A 420 -21.66 32.47 23.72
C ARG A 420 -22.66 31.75 24.63
N PRO A 421 -22.43 31.65 25.97
CA PRO A 421 -23.41 31.12 26.86
C PRO A 421 -24.70 31.93 26.68
N ARG A 422 -25.84 31.25 26.59
CA ARG A 422 -27.13 31.95 26.69
C ARG A 422 -27.12 32.71 28.01
N ARG A 423 -27.26 34.04 27.97
CA ARG A 423 -27.59 34.79 29.17
C ARG A 423 -28.99 34.31 29.58
N ASP A 424 -29.09 33.56 30.64
CA ASP A 424 -30.37 33.31 31.30
C ASP A 424 -30.89 34.69 31.76
N ILE A 425 -31.85 35.21 31.04
CA ILE A 425 -32.62 36.37 31.50
C ILE A 425 -33.54 35.78 32.56
N THR A 426 -33.02 35.62 33.77
CA THR A 426 -33.87 35.52 34.96
C THR A 426 -34.56 36.87 35.11
N SER A 427 -35.80 36.94 34.66
CA SER A 427 -36.68 38.04 34.96
C SER A 427 -36.84 38.09 36.47
N VAL A 428 -36.10 38.97 37.12
CA VAL A 428 -36.42 39.37 38.51
C VAL A 428 -37.73 40.14 38.43
N SER A 429 -38.83 39.44 38.67
CA SER A 429 -40.12 40.06 38.95
C SER A 429 -40.01 40.70 40.32
N SER A 430 -39.77 42.01 40.36
CA SER A 430 -39.97 42.81 41.56
C SER A 430 -41.43 42.96 41.80
N ARG A 431 -41.92 42.42 42.94
CA ARG A 431 -43.11 42.83 43.56
C ARG A 431 -42.78 43.84 44.68
#